data_ef1d62d66c4bcd8983f3907bb7c2f79b
#
_entry.id   ef1d62d66c4bcd8983f3907bb7c2f79b
#
_cell.length_a   1.000
_cell.length_b   1.000
_cell.length_c   1.000
_cell.angle_alpha   90.00
_cell.angle_beta   90.00
_cell.angle_gamma   90.00
#
_symmetry.space_group_name_H-M   'P 1'
#
loop_
_entity.id
_entity.type
_entity.pdbx_description
1 polymer ?
#
loop_
_entity_poly.entity_id
_entity_poly.type
_entity_poly.pdbx_seq_one_letter_code
_entity_poly.pdbx_strand_id
1 'polypeptide(L)'
;MDLNKEAFISEINRVFKMNGMASYLNVEKSEKFYLLTERMLTENEKYNLTAITEPNKIILNHYADCATLAAKLKKGASIVDVGCGAGFPTLPLALVRDDLKIVAMDSTAKRVNYVKETAEMLGLTNVTCIVSRAEDAGKDASMRECFDYATARAVAEMRTLCELCLPLVKVGGEMVAMKGKNAEFELAGAKRAISILGGGDVKVEDVVLKNGHDEPLSHPLISIKKRQKTPATYPRAFAQISKKPL
;
A
#
# COMPACT_ATOMS: atom_id res chain seq x y z
N MET A 1 -12.64 23.37 -5.06
CA MET A 1 -11.28 23.86 -5.41
C MET A 1 -11.05 23.47 -6.86
N ASP A 2 -10.92 24.43 -7.78
CA ASP A 2 -10.68 24.08 -9.18
C ASP A 2 -9.25 23.61 -9.36
N LEU A 3 -9.09 22.30 -9.53
CA LEU A 3 -7.80 21.69 -9.82
C LEU A 3 -7.44 21.94 -11.30
N ASN A 4 -6.43 22.78 -11.56
CA ASN A 4 -6.00 23.04 -12.93
C ASN A 4 -5.32 21.79 -13.50
N LYS A 5 -5.96 21.15 -14.51
CA LYS A 5 -5.50 19.89 -15.12
C LYS A 5 -4.10 19.98 -15.71
N GLU A 6 -3.81 21.03 -16.45
CA GLU A 6 -2.52 21.20 -17.15
C GLU A 6 -1.37 21.38 -16.13
N ALA A 7 -1.60 22.23 -15.12
CA ALA A 7 -0.64 22.43 -14.04
C ALA A 7 -0.39 21.13 -13.25
N PHE A 8 -1.45 20.38 -12.94
CA PHE A 8 -1.32 19.09 -12.23
C PHE A 8 -0.52 18.07 -13.05
N ILE A 9 -0.83 17.91 -14.35
CA ILE A 9 -0.12 16.98 -15.24
C ILE A 9 1.35 17.37 -15.38
N SER A 10 1.65 18.66 -15.52
CA SER A 10 3.02 19.15 -15.55
C SER A 10 3.75 18.81 -14.27
N GLU A 11 3.12 19.04 -13.11
CA GLU A 11 3.74 18.84 -11.80
C GLU A 11 3.98 17.34 -11.49
N ILE A 12 3.02 16.45 -11.74
CA ILE A 12 3.23 15.02 -11.49
C ILE A 12 4.35 14.46 -12.37
N ASN A 13 4.43 14.84 -13.64
CA ASN A 13 5.52 14.44 -14.52
C ASN A 13 6.88 14.96 -14.01
N ARG A 14 6.92 16.20 -13.53
CA ARG A 14 8.12 16.81 -12.96
C ARG A 14 8.57 16.08 -11.69
N VAL A 15 7.67 15.81 -10.76
CA VAL A 15 7.97 15.10 -9.50
C VAL A 15 8.43 13.67 -9.77
N PHE A 16 7.74 12.93 -10.63
CA PHE A 16 8.16 11.56 -10.97
C PHE A 16 9.53 11.55 -11.66
N LYS A 17 9.80 12.48 -12.57
CA LYS A 17 11.13 12.62 -13.21
C LYS A 17 12.22 12.94 -12.19
N MET A 18 11.97 13.88 -11.27
CA MET A 18 12.92 14.28 -10.22
C MET A 18 13.32 13.10 -9.32
N ASN A 19 12.41 12.14 -9.11
CA ASN A 19 12.62 10.96 -8.27
C ASN A 19 12.99 9.69 -9.07
N GLY A 20 13.40 9.81 -10.32
CA GLY A 20 13.83 8.67 -11.16
C GLY A 20 12.70 7.73 -11.61
N MET A 21 11.45 8.18 -11.53
CA MET A 21 10.25 7.38 -11.81
C MET A 21 9.53 7.80 -13.12
N ALA A 22 10.19 8.57 -14.00
CA ALA A 22 9.57 9.07 -15.23
C ALA A 22 9.01 7.96 -16.13
N SER A 23 9.64 6.78 -16.14
CA SER A 23 9.19 5.62 -16.93
C SER A 23 7.85 5.04 -16.49
N TYR A 24 7.35 5.38 -15.31
CA TYR A 24 6.05 4.95 -14.83
C TYR A 24 4.89 5.78 -15.36
N LEU A 25 5.17 6.93 -15.98
CA LEU A 25 4.14 7.83 -16.51
C LEU A 25 4.19 7.88 -18.04
N ASN A 26 3.02 8.08 -18.61
CA ASN A 26 2.75 8.53 -19.95
C ASN A 26 1.58 9.51 -19.90
N VAL A 27 1.14 10.04 -21.03
CA VAL A 27 0.03 10.99 -21.09
C VAL A 27 -1.24 10.44 -20.43
N GLU A 28 -1.64 9.22 -20.80
CA GLU A 28 -2.85 8.56 -20.28
C GLU A 28 -2.77 8.36 -18.75
N LYS A 29 -1.64 7.86 -18.25
CA LYS A 29 -1.45 7.62 -16.80
C LYS A 29 -1.47 8.94 -16.02
N SER A 30 -0.85 10.00 -16.54
CA SER A 30 -0.87 11.33 -15.90
C SER A 30 -2.29 11.91 -15.83
N GLU A 31 -3.10 11.71 -16.88
CA GLU A 31 -4.51 12.08 -16.86
C GLU A 31 -5.34 11.24 -15.86
N LYS A 32 -5.08 9.95 -15.76
CA LYS A 32 -5.73 9.08 -14.75
C LYS A 32 -5.38 9.50 -13.32
N PHE A 33 -4.16 9.94 -13.05
CA PHE A 33 -3.80 10.51 -11.75
C PHE A 33 -4.54 11.82 -11.46
N TYR A 34 -4.75 12.66 -12.47
CA TYR A 34 -5.57 13.86 -12.32
C TYR A 34 -7.02 13.48 -11.94
N LEU A 35 -7.64 12.56 -12.67
CA LEU A 35 -9.01 12.08 -12.40
C LEU A 35 -9.12 11.43 -11.01
N LEU A 36 -8.10 10.65 -10.59
CA LEU A 36 -8.01 10.09 -9.25
C LEU A 36 -8.02 11.19 -8.19
N THR A 37 -7.29 12.28 -8.43
CA THR A 37 -7.22 13.41 -7.50
C THR A 37 -8.55 14.13 -7.40
N GLU A 38 -9.21 14.44 -8.53
CA GLU A 38 -10.52 15.08 -8.52
C GLU A 38 -11.55 14.24 -7.74
N ARG A 39 -11.63 12.93 -8.03
CA ARG A 39 -12.53 12.04 -7.34
C ARG A 39 -12.20 11.96 -5.84
N MET A 40 -10.92 11.82 -5.49
CA MET A 40 -10.51 11.74 -4.09
C MET A 40 -10.89 13.00 -3.31
N LEU A 41 -10.66 14.20 -3.87
CA LEU A 41 -11.00 15.47 -3.21
C LEU A 41 -12.53 15.61 -3.04
N THR A 42 -13.30 15.27 -4.07
CA THR A 42 -14.78 15.29 -4.02
C THR A 42 -15.33 14.34 -2.95
N GLU A 43 -14.84 13.11 -2.93
CA GLU A 43 -15.31 12.10 -1.97
C GLU A 43 -14.75 12.32 -0.55
N ASN A 44 -13.62 13.03 -0.42
CA ASN A 44 -13.03 13.34 0.87
C ASN A 44 -13.94 14.22 1.74
N GLU A 45 -14.74 15.10 1.13
CA GLU A 45 -15.73 15.91 1.84
C GLU A 45 -16.79 15.06 2.57
N LYS A 46 -17.08 13.85 2.03
CA LYS A 46 -18.09 12.93 2.57
C LYS A 46 -17.50 11.89 3.53
N TYR A 47 -16.25 11.50 3.31
CA TYR A 47 -15.69 10.26 3.87
C TYR A 47 -14.43 10.46 4.71
N ASN A 48 -13.84 11.65 4.73
CA ASN A 48 -12.56 11.92 5.40
C ASN A 48 -11.49 10.88 5.01
N LEU A 49 -11.28 10.69 3.70
CA LEU A 49 -10.36 9.71 3.15
C LEU A 49 -8.90 10.01 3.47
N THR A 50 -8.55 11.31 3.46
CA THR A 50 -7.19 11.79 3.71
C THR A 50 -7.21 13.18 4.33
N ALA A 51 -6.21 13.48 5.16
CA ALA A 51 -5.94 14.84 5.64
C ALA A 51 -5.14 15.68 4.63
N ILE A 52 -4.56 15.06 3.59
CA ILE A 52 -3.74 15.74 2.58
C ILE A 52 -4.63 16.09 1.40
N THR A 53 -4.94 17.39 1.25
CA THR A 53 -5.80 17.91 0.19
C THR A 53 -5.11 18.84 -0.78
N GLU A 54 -3.88 19.25 -0.50
CA GLU A 54 -3.08 20.10 -1.37
C GLU A 54 -2.49 19.27 -2.53
N PRO A 55 -2.71 19.64 -3.81
CA PRO A 55 -2.32 18.83 -4.96
C PRO A 55 -0.84 18.42 -4.98
N ASN A 56 0.07 19.36 -4.69
CA ASN A 56 1.51 19.07 -4.70
C ASN A 56 1.89 18.04 -3.62
N LYS A 57 1.24 18.12 -2.44
CA LYS A 57 1.43 17.14 -1.37
C LYS A 57 0.80 15.79 -1.70
N ILE A 58 -0.34 15.78 -2.40
CA ILE A 58 -0.95 14.53 -2.89
C ILE A 58 0.00 13.83 -3.85
N ILE A 59 0.57 14.55 -4.81
CA ILE A 59 1.52 14.00 -5.78
C ILE A 59 2.72 13.38 -5.07
N LEU A 60 3.32 14.07 -4.10
CA LEU A 60 4.49 13.57 -3.39
C LEU A 60 4.14 12.46 -2.39
N ASN A 61 3.23 12.76 -1.44
CA ASN A 61 3.00 11.93 -0.25
C ASN A 61 2.04 10.77 -0.49
N HIS A 62 1.34 10.77 -1.62
CA HIS A 62 0.48 9.64 -2.00
C HIS A 62 0.98 8.96 -3.27
N TYR A 63 1.12 9.68 -4.39
CA TYR A 63 1.39 9.01 -5.66
C TYR A 63 2.84 8.58 -5.84
N ALA A 64 3.79 9.50 -5.71
CA ALA A 64 5.21 9.16 -5.79
C ALA A 64 5.63 8.20 -4.68
N ASP A 65 5.14 8.41 -3.46
CA ASP A 65 5.35 7.53 -2.32
C ASP A 65 4.90 6.08 -2.61
N CYS A 66 3.66 5.89 -3.06
CA CYS A 66 3.15 4.56 -3.42
C CYS A 66 3.90 3.95 -4.62
N ALA A 67 4.32 4.76 -5.59
CA ALA A 67 5.07 4.30 -6.75
C ALA A 67 6.47 3.75 -6.41
N THR A 68 7.02 4.07 -5.24
CA THR A 68 8.30 3.50 -4.77
C THR A 68 8.26 1.97 -4.63
N LEU A 69 7.06 1.41 -4.36
CA LEU A 69 6.87 -0.04 -4.31
C LEU A 69 7.08 -0.70 -5.67
N ALA A 70 6.79 0.00 -6.76
CA ALA A 70 6.78 -0.57 -8.11
C ALA A 70 8.11 -1.23 -8.51
N ALA A 71 9.24 -0.65 -8.08
CA ALA A 71 10.59 -1.18 -8.37
C ALA A 71 10.91 -2.47 -7.60
N LYS A 72 10.21 -2.74 -6.48
CA LYS A 72 10.46 -3.92 -5.63
C LYS A 72 9.68 -5.16 -6.08
N LEU A 73 8.63 -4.96 -6.83
CA LEU A 73 7.67 -5.99 -7.16
C LEU A 73 8.04 -6.69 -8.47
N LYS A 74 8.06 -8.00 -8.45
CA LYS A 74 8.30 -8.83 -9.65
C LYS A 74 7.22 -8.60 -10.70
N LYS A 75 7.58 -8.80 -11.96
CA LYS A 75 6.63 -8.72 -13.06
C LYS A 75 5.51 -9.76 -12.89
N GLY A 76 4.27 -9.34 -13.08
CA GLY A 76 3.09 -10.20 -12.99
C GLY A 76 2.75 -10.70 -11.58
N ALA A 77 3.34 -10.12 -10.55
CA ALA A 77 3.15 -10.56 -9.16
C ALA A 77 1.72 -10.36 -8.66
N SER A 78 1.28 -11.27 -7.78
CA SER A 78 0.06 -11.14 -6.98
C SER A 78 0.34 -10.42 -5.67
N ILE A 79 -0.49 -9.41 -5.37
CA ILE A 79 -0.32 -8.53 -4.21
C ILE A 79 -1.63 -8.42 -3.45
N VAL A 80 -1.56 -8.43 -2.13
CA VAL A 80 -2.67 -7.99 -1.28
C VAL A 80 -2.28 -6.71 -0.54
N ASP A 81 -3.11 -5.67 -0.67
CA ASP A 81 -3.00 -4.43 0.10
C ASP A 81 -3.92 -4.55 1.32
N VAL A 82 -3.31 -4.72 2.49
CA VAL A 82 -4.02 -4.93 3.76
C VAL A 82 -4.38 -3.60 4.39
N GLY A 83 -5.68 -3.33 4.50
CA GLY A 83 -6.19 -2.05 4.96
C GLY A 83 -6.04 -0.96 3.90
N CYS A 84 -6.55 -1.20 2.70
CA CYS A 84 -6.37 -0.30 1.54
C CYS A 84 -6.91 1.13 1.75
N GLY A 85 -7.82 1.33 2.70
CA GLY A 85 -8.33 2.65 3.06
C GLY A 85 -8.87 3.43 1.87
N ALA A 86 -8.25 4.57 1.59
CA ALA A 86 -8.56 5.42 0.42
C ALA A 86 -7.91 4.92 -0.89
N GLY A 87 -7.44 3.68 -0.93
CA GLY A 87 -6.82 3.08 -2.12
C GLY A 87 -5.32 3.35 -2.24
N PHE A 88 -4.63 3.56 -1.12
CA PHE A 88 -3.18 3.79 -1.07
C PHE A 88 -2.47 2.67 -0.30
N PRO A 89 -1.57 1.89 -0.95
CA PRO A 89 -0.96 2.13 -2.26
C PRO A 89 -1.70 1.54 -3.47
N THR A 90 -2.82 0.86 -3.35
CA THR A 90 -3.49 0.11 -4.42
C THR A 90 -3.62 0.89 -5.73
N LEU A 91 -4.33 2.04 -5.73
CA LEU A 91 -4.67 2.77 -6.95
C LEU A 91 -3.45 3.35 -7.67
N PRO A 92 -2.53 4.08 -6.99
CA PRO A 92 -1.31 4.54 -7.64
C PRO A 92 -0.45 3.40 -8.17
N LEU A 93 -0.33 2.30 -7.43
CA LEU A 93 0.46 1.15 -7.85
C LEU A 93 -0.15 0.47 -9.08
N ALA A 94 -1.48 0.33 -9.14
CA ALA A 94 -2.19 -0.22 -10.29
C ALA A 94 -2.04 0.64 -11.54
N LEU A 95 -1.99 1.98 -11.39
CA LEU A 95 -1.76 2.92 -12.49
C LEU A 95 -0.36 2.81 -13.07
N VAL A 96 0.67 2.65 -12.23
CA VAL A 96 2.06 2.60 -12.71
C VAL A 96 2.48 1.20 -13.17
N ARG A 97 1.81 0.13 -12.69
CA ARG A 97 2.12 -1.29 -12.94
C ARG A 97 0.87 -2.08 -13.29
N ASP A 98 0.48 -2.03 -14.54
CA ASP A 98 -0.68 -2.74 -15.12
C ASP A 98 -0.51 -4.27 -15.21
N ASP A 99 0.72 -4.74 -15.09
CA ASP A 99 1.07 -6.16 -15.06
C ASP A 99 0.79 -6.85 -13.70
N LEU A 100 0.61 -6.10 -12.62
CA LEU A 100 0.37 -6.66 -11.28
C LEU A 100 -1.08 -7.11 -11.10
N LYS A 101 -1.30 -8.09 -10.23
CA LYS A 101 -2.63 -8.53 -9.78
C LYS A 101 -2.83 -8.08 -8.35
N ILE A 102 -3.60 -7.03 -8.13
CA ILE A 102 -3.74 -6.38 -6.83
C ILE A 102 -5.08 -6.69 -6.21
N VAL A 103 -5.08 -7.22 -5.00
CA VAL A 103 -6.26 -7.35 -4.15
C VAL A 103 -6.25 -6.25 -3.12
N ALA A 104 -7.19 -5.31 -3.22
CA ALA A 104 -7.42 -4.26 -2.24
C ALA A 104 -8.37 -4.78 -1.16
N MET A 105 -7.93 -4.86 0.08
CA MET A 105 -8.70 -5.40 1.20
C MET A 105 -8.83 -4.37 2.33
N ASP A 106 -10.05 -4.16 2.81
CA ASP A 106 -10.35 -3.40 4.02
C ASP A 106 -11.57 -4.00 4.74
N SER A 107 -11.63 -3.87 6.04
CA SER A 107 -12.79 -4.32 6.83
C SER A 107 -14.02 -3.41 6.67
N THR A 108 -13.85 -2.23 6.11
CA THR A 108 -14.88 -1.18 5.96
C THR A 108 -15.44 -1.21 4.54
N ALA A 109 -16.66 -1.74 4.36
CA ALA A 109 -17.30 -1.85 3.05
C ALA A 109 -17.32 -0.52 2.27
N LYS A 110 -17.54 0.61 2.95
CA LYS A 110 -17.56 1.94 2.35
C LYS A 110 -16.24 2.31 1.68
N ARG A 111 -15.10 1.97 2.30
CA ARG A 111 -13.76 2.19 1.74
C ARG A 111 -13.49 1.30 0.54
N VAL A 112 -13.85 0.02 0.66
CA VAL A 112 -13.72 -0.96 -0.44
C VAL A 112 -14.54 -0.55 -1.64
N ASN A 113 -15.79 -0.09 -1.44
CA ASN A 113 -16.66 0.40 -2.51
C ASN A 113 -16.07 1.64 -3.20
N TYR A 114 -15.54 2.59 -2.44
CA TYR A 114 -14.83 3.75 -3.00
C TYR A 114 -13.66 3.33 -3.90
N VAL A 115 -12.82 2.40 -3.43
CA VAL A 115 -11.68 1.90 -4.21
C VAL A 115 -12.15 1.18 -5.46
N LYS A 116 -13.18 0.32 -5.35
CA LYS A 116 -13.77 -0.41 -6.47
C LYS A 116 -14.30 0.52 -7.55
N GLU A 117 -15.18 1.45 -7.18
CA GLU A 117 -15.76 2.42 -8.12
C GLU A 117 -14.70 3.31 -8.76
N THR A 118 -13.66 3.68 -8.00
CA THR A 118 -12.54 4.47 -8.51
C THR A 118 -11.70 3.66 -9.51
N ALA A 119 -11.43 2.40 -9.21
CA ALA A 119 -10.72 1.50 -10.14
C ALA A 119 -11.51 1.30 -11.44
N GLU A 120 -12.82 1.11 -11.35
CA GLU A 120 -13.73 1.01 -12.51
C GLU A 120 -13.72 2.30 -13.36
N MET A 121 -13.85 3.45 -12.72
CA MET A 121 -13.80 4.77 -13.39
C MET A 121 -12.48 4.99 -14.14
N LEU A 122 -11.37 4.55 -13.56
CA LEU A 122 -10.03 4.67 -14.14
C LEU A 122 -9.71 3.56 -15.16
N GLY A 123 -10.60 2.58 -15.35
CA GLY A 123 -10.37 1.43 -16.24
C GLY A 123 -9.24 0.51 -15.75
N LEU A 124 -9.05 0.37 -14.43
CA LEU A 124 -8.04 -0.51 -13.84
C LEU A 124 -8.58 -1.93 -13.75
N THR A 125 -8.20 -2.78 -14.70
CA THR A 125 -8.65 -4.19 -14.76
C THR A 125 -7.81 -5.13 -13.88
N ASN A 126 -6.75 -4.62 -13.30
CA ASN A 126 -5.78 -5.36 -12.49
C ASN A 126 -6.01 -5.23 -10.97
N VAL A 127 -7.15 -4.65 -10.56
CA VAL A 127 -7.54 -4.47 -9.16
C VAL A 127 -8.80 -5.28 -8.85
N THR A 128 -8.75 -6.09 -7.80
CA THR A 128 -9.90 -6.77 -7.19
C THR A 128 -10.10 -6.23 -5.79
N CYS A 129 -11.34 -5.87 -5.43
CA CYS A 129 -11.65 -5.29 -4.13
C CYS A 129 -12.45 -6.29 -3.27
N ILE A 130 -12.05 -6.48 -2.01
CA ILE A 130 -12.72 -7.39 -1.07
C ILE A 130 -12.96 -6.73 0.28
N VAL A 131 -14.16 -6.93 0.82
CA VAL A 131 -14.48 -6.55 2.20
C VAL A 131 -14.14 -7.72 3.10
N SER A 132 -13.05 -7.61 3.84
CA SER A 132 -12.61 -8.65 4.79
C SER A 132 -11.72 -8.05 5.86
N ARG A 133 -11.73 -8.67 7.03
CA ARG A 133 -10.67 -8.46 8.04
C ARG A 133 -9.44 -9.28 7.65
N ALA A 134 -8.25 -8.74 7.88
CA ALA A 134 -7.00 -9.41 7.54
C ALA A 134 -6.82 -10.76 8.29
N GLU A 135 -7.26 -10.80 9.56
CA GLU A 135 -7.22 -12.02 10.37
C GLU A 135 -8.18 -13.12 9.88
N ASP A 136 -9.29 -12.73 9.25
CA ASP A 136 -10.22 -13.69 8.65
C ASP A 136 -9.67 -14.19 7.31
N ALA A 137 -9.20 -13.28 6.46
CA ALA A 137 -8.52 -13.61 5.20
C ALA A 137 -7.30 -14.51 5.41
N GLY A 138 -6.51 -14.26 6.46
CA GLY A 138 -5.35 -15.10 6.81
C GLY A 138 -5.68 -16.52 7.26
N LYS A 139 -6.97 -16.81 7.56
CA LYS A 139 -7.50 -18.16 7.86
C LYS A 139 -8.21 -18.80 6.68
N ASP A 140 -8.66 -18.00 5.72
CA ASP A 140 -9.35 -18.49 4.53
C ASP A 140 -8.35 -19.20 3.61
N ALA A 141 -8.63 -20.47 3.30
CA ALA A 141 -7.77 -21.30 2.45
C ALA A 141 -7.57 -20.72 1.04
N SER A 142 -8.49 -19.90 0.54
CA SER A 142 -8.37 -19.23 -0.77
C SER A 142 -7.43 -18.04 -0.77
N MET A 143 -7.06 -17.51 0.39
CA MET A 143 -6.23 -16.31 0.54
C MET A 143 -4.94 -16.56 1.33
N ARG A 144 -4.97 -17.52 2.27
CA ARG A 144 -3.84 -17.87 3.11
C ARG A 144 -2.65 -18.32 2.27
N GLU A 145 -1.50 -17.67 2.46
CA GLU A 145 -0.23 -17.98 1.76
C GLU A 145 -0.35 -18.05 0.23
N CYS A 146 -1.23 -17.20 -0.36
CA CYS A 146 -1.50 -17.17 -1.80
C CYS A 146 -0.80 -16.03 -2.54
N PHE A 147 -0.36 -14.99 -1.85
CA PHE A 147 0.18 -13.79 -2.49
C PHE A 147 1.71 -13.78 -2.55
N ASP A 148 2.25 -13.25 -3.66
CA ASP A 148 3.68 -12.97 -3.78
C ASP A 148 4.11 -11.92 -2.77
N TYR A 149 3.25 -10.90 -2.59
CA TYR A 149 3.49 -9.79 -1.69
C TYR A 149 2.23 -9.45 -0.87
N ALA A 150 2.45 -9.07 0.40
CA ALA A 150 1.47 -8.32 1.16
C ALA A 150 2.05 -6.94 1.45
N THR A 151 1.28 -5.89 1.19
CA THR A 151 1.66 -4.53 1.53
C THR A 151 0.66 -3.89 2.47
N ALA A 152 1.10 -2.90 3.23
CA ALA A 152 0.24 -2.09 4.08
C ALA A 152 0.87 -0.72 4.31
N ARG A 153 0.00 0.31 4.40
CA ARG A 153 0.38 1.68 4.73
C ARG A 153 -0.54 2.22 5.83
N ALA A 154 0.04 2.72 6.92
CA ALA A 154 -0.68 3.37 8.04
C ALA A 154 -1.77 2.51 8.71
N VAL A 155 -1.58 1.18 8.78
CA VAL A 155 -2.56 0.22 9.33
C VAL A 155 -2.34 -0.02 10.83
N ALA A 156 -1.13 -0.45 11.21
CA ALA A 156 -0.80 -0.84 12.59
C ALA A 156 0.71 -0.77 12.84
N GLU A 157 1.13 -0.92 14.11
CA GLU A 157 2.53 -1.10 14.46
C GLU A 157 3.06 -2.47 13.97
N MET A 158 4.38 -2.63 13.86
CA MET A 158 4.98 -3.77 13.15
C MET A 158 4.62 -5.15 13.73
N ARG A 159 4.49 -5.32 15.06
CA ARG A 159 4.11 -6.61 15.65
C ARG A 159 2.73 -7.07 15.19
N THR A 160 1.78 -6.16 15.28
CA THR A 160 0.41 -6.37 14.81
C THR A 160 0.39 -6.57 13.29
N LEU A 161 1.09 -5.71 12.57
CA LEU A 161 1.11 -5.75 11.11
C LEU A 161 1.68 -7.06 10.55
N CYS A 162 2.73 -7.60 11.17
CA CYS A 162 3.27 -8.91 10.81
C CYS A 162 2.22 -10.03 10.93
N GLU A 163 1.41 -10.03 12.00
CA GLU A 163 0.37 -11.05 12.20
C GLU A 163 -0.79 -10.90 11.21
N LEU A 164 -1.07 -9.69 10.73
CA LEU A 164 -2.11 -9.44 9.72
C LEU A 164 -1.65 -9.76 8.29
N CYS A 165 -0.37 -9.54 7.97
CA CYS A 165 0.16 -9.63 6.61
C CYS A 165 0.86 -10.96 6.30
N LEU A 166 1.75 -11.46 7.17
CA LEU A 166 2.57 -12.66 6.88
C LEU A 166 1.75 -13.93 6.61
N PRO A 167 0.57 -14.16 7.25
CA PRO A 167 -0.27 -15.30 6.91
C PRO A 167 -0.82 -15.30 5.48
N LEU A 168 -0.86 -14.16 4.81
CA LEU A 168 -1.34 -14.02 3.43
C LEU A 168 -0.22 -14.27 2.40
N VAL A 169 1.05 -14.11 2.82
CA VAL A 169 2.22 -14.22 1.95
C VAL A 169 2.64 -15.67 1.77
N LYS A 170 2.80 -16.13 0.55
CA LYS A 170 3.31 -17.47 0.24
C LYS A 170 4.77 -17.63 0.67
N VAL A 171 5.21 -18.85 0.98
CA VAL A 171 6.64 -19.13 1.24
C VAL A 171 7.46 -18.73 0.01
N GLY A 172 8.52 -17.97 0.22
CA GLY A 172 9.31 -17.35 -0.84
C GLY A 172 8.83 -15.96 -1.29
N GLY A 173 7.64 -15.51 -0.85
CA GLY A 173 7.13 -14.16 -1.03
C GLY A 173 7.69 -13.16 -0.01
N GLU A 174 7.15 -11.95 0.01
CA GLU A 174 7.58 -10.87 0.91
C GLU A 174 6.40 -10.05 1.43
N MET A 175 6.47 -9.65 2.69
CA MET A 175 5.69 -8.55 3.23
C MET A 175 6.48 -7.26 3.03
N VAL A 176 5.86 -6.20 2.50
CA VAL A 176 6.47 -4.87 2.32
C VAL A 176 5.64 -3.82 3.03
N ALA A 177 6.14 -3.27 4.13
CA ALA A 177 5.45 -2.28 4.93
C ALA A 177 6.00 -0.87 4.66
N MET A 178 5.08 0.06 4.35
CA MET A 178 5.38 1.49 4.25
C MET A 178 5.21 2.10 5.63
N LYS A 179 6.33 2.51 6.27
CA LYS A 179 6.35 2.92 7.67
C LYS A 179 6.79 4.37 7.84
N GLY A 180 6.42 4.97 8.96
CA GLY A 180 6.84 6.32 9.36
C GLY A 180 8.12 6.32 10.19
N LYS A 181 8.41 7.45 10.82
CA LYS A 181 9.65 7.74 11.55
C LYS A 181 10.01 6.74 12.68
N ASN A 182 9.02 6.05 13.26
CA ASN A 182 9.24 5.11 14.37
C ASN A 182 9.55 3.67 13.90
N ALA A 183 9.79 3.45 12.62
CA ALA A 183 9.92 2.14 12.01
C ALA A 183 10.99 1.25 12.64
N GLU A 184 12.17 1.80 12.96
CA GLU A 184 13.26 1.05 13.57
C GLU A 184 12.89 0.54 14.97
N PHE A 185 12.26 1.40 15.77
CA PHE A 185 11.78 1.02 17.11
C PHE A 185 10.71 -0.07 17.03
N GLU A 186 9.73 0.11 16.14
CA GLU A 186 8.68 -0.89 15.92
C GLU A 186 9.25 -2.23 15.42
N LEU A 187 10.22 -2.17 14.50
CA LEU A 187 10.88 -3.35 13.95
C LEU A 187 11.68 -4.11 15.01
N ALA A 188 12.40 -3.40 15.89
CA ALA A 188 13.11 -4.01 16.99
C ALA A 188 12.17 -4.83 17.91
N GLY A 189 10.96 -4.31 18.16
CA GLY A 189 9.92 -5.00 18.91
C GLY A 189 9.28 -6.19 18.17
N ALA A 190 9.34 -6.21 16.84
CA ALA A 190 8.64 -7.19 16.01
C ALA A 190 9.45 -8.48 15.71
N LYS A 191 10.69 -8.59 16.13
CA LYS A 191 11.58 -9.74 15.81
C LYS A 191 10.95 -11.08 16.15
N ARG A 192 10.32 -11.17 17.33
CA ARG A 192 9.62 -12.38 17.77
C ARG A 192 8.41 -12.71 16.90
N ALA A 193 7.59 -11.70 16.58
CA ALA A 193 6.43 -11.87 15.70
C ALA A 193 6.85 -12.37 14.32
N ILE A 194 7.87 -11.75 13.72
CA ILE A 194 8.43 -12.13 12.43
C ILE A 194 8.83 -13.61 12.43
N SER A 195 9.61 -14.03 13.42
CA SER A 195 10.09 -15.43 13.53
C SER A 195 8.94 -16.43 13.69
N ILE A 196 7.99 -16.18 14.60
CA ILE A 196 6.84 -17.08 14.86
C ILE A 196 5.96 -17.21 13.62
N LEU A 197 5.77 -16.12 12.86
CA LEU A 197 4.89 -16.10 11.69
C LEU A 197 5.56 -16.62 10.40
N GLY A 198 6.77 -17.14 10.51
CA GLY A 198 7.52 -17.70 9.39
C GLY A 198 8.25 -16.67 8.53
N GLY A 199 8.40 -15.44 9.02
CA GLY A 199 9.25 -14.42 8.42
C GLY A 199 10.73 -14.67 8.70
N GLY A 200 11.59 -14.11 7.87
CA GLY A 200 13.06 -14.22 7.96
C GLY A 200 13.74 -12.91 7.61
N ASP A 201 14.61 -12.94 6.61
CA ASP A 201 15.44 -11.80 6.21
C ASP A 201 14.66 -10.49 6.16
N VAL A 202 15.08 -9.55 6.96
CA VAL A 202 14.48 -8.22 7.04
C VAL A 202 15.42 -7.23 6.36
N LYS A 203 14.87 -6.44 5.44
CA LYS A 203 15.57 -5.32 4.80
C LYS A 203 14.83 -4.04 5.13
N VAL A 204 15.59 -3.02 5.48
CA VAL A 204 15.09 -1.65 5.66
C VAL A 204 15.74 -0.80 4.59
N GLU A 205 14.94 -0.07 3.83
CA GLU A 205 15.42 0.83 2.79
C GLU A 205 14.79 2.19 2.99
N ASP A 206 15.61 3.22 3.17
CA ASP A 206 15.14 4.58 3.28
C ASP A 206 14.71 5.10 1.91
N VAL A 207 13.47 5.53 1.84
CA VAL A 207 12.91 6.25 0.70
C VAL A 207 13.05 7.73 0.97
N VAL A 208 13.64 8.46 0.04
CA VAL A 208 13.72 9.93 0.08
C VAL A 208 13.14 10.48 -1.22
N LEU A 209 12.03 11.19 -1.11
CA LEU A 209 11.33 11.80 -2.24
C LEU A 209 11.35 13.32 -2.14
N LYS A 210 11.44 13.99 -3.29
CA LYS A 210 11.52 15.45 -3.41
C LYS A 210 10.49 15.95 -4.41
N ASN A 211 9.92 17.14 -4.13
CA ASN A 211 9.15 17.89 -5.10
C ASN A 211 9.76 19.26 -5.42
N GLY A 212 10.85 19.64 -4.77
CA GLY A 212 11.55 20.90 -5.00
C GLY A 212 10.89 22.12 -4.34
N HIS A 213 9.79 21.97 -3.64
CA HIS A 213 9.03 23.03 -2.98
C HIS A 213 9.01 22.86 -1.46
N ASP A 214 8.87 21.61 -1.01
CA ASP A 214 8.76 21.24 0.40
C ASP A 214 10.02 20.51 0.88
N GLU A 215 10.12 20.31 2.19
CA GLU A 215 11.09 19.39 2.78
C GLU A 215 10.95 17.99 2.18
N PRO A 216 12.05 17.28 1.94
CA PRO A 216 11.99 15.93 1.40
C PRO A 216 11.16 15.00 2.28
N LEU A 217 10.26 14.24 1.64
CA LEU A 217 9.59 13.14 2.31
C LEU A 217 10.58 12.00 2.52
N SER A 218 10.79 11.61 3.77
CA SER A 218 11.65 10.48 4.12
C SER A 218 10.90 9.49 4.99
N HIS A 219 10.91 8.22 4.56
CA HIS A 219 10.34 7.12 5.34
C HIS A 219 10.99 5.78 4.93
N PRO A 220 11.04 4.79 5.85
CA PRO A 220 11.55 3.48 5.51
C PRO A 220 10.47 2.57 4.87
N LEU A 221 10.91 1.79 3.89
CA LEU A 221 10.25 0.57 3.45
C LEU A 221 10.88 -0.63 4.15
N ILE A 222 10.05 -1.41 4.85
CA ILE A 222 10.50 -2.63 5.54
C ILE A 222 10.01 -3.83 4.74
N SER A 223 10.95 -4.61 4.22
CA SER A 223 10.67 -5.87 3.53
C SER A 223 11.02 -7.05 4.42
N ILE A 224 10.10 -8.00 4.56
CA ILE A 224 10.27 -9.22 5.35
C ILE A 224 10.04 -10.42 4.44
N LYS A 225 11.08 -11.24 4.23
CA LYS A 225 11.00 -12.46 3.44
C LYS A 225 10.21 -13.54 4.18
N LYS A 226 9.23 -14.16 3.53
CA LYS A 226 8.53 -15.33 4.06
C LYS A 226 9.38 -16.58 3.85
N ARG A 227 9.88 -17.17 4.93
CA ARG A 227 10.79 -18.33 4.90
C ARG A 227 10.08 -19.65 5.19
N GLN A 228 9.06 -19.61 6.03
CA GLN A 228 8.31 -20.80 6.47
C GLN A 228 6.82 -20.54 6.49
N LYS A 229 6.01 -21.59 6.50
CA LYS A 229 4.57 -21.47 6.69
C LYS A 229 4.24 -20.84 8.03
N THR A 230 3.23 -20.00 8.06
CA THR A 230 2.68 -19.48 9.31
C THR A 230 1.95 -20.63 10.05
N PRO A 231 2.22 -20.87 11.35
CA PRO A 231 1.49 -21.89 12.10
C PRO A 231 -0.02 -21.68 12.06
N ALA A 232 -0.80 -22.76 12.04
CA ALA A 232 -2.26 -22.73 11.87
C ALA A 232 -3.00 -21.94 12.99
N THR A 233 -2.35 -21.75 14.15
CA THR A 233 -2.87 -20.93 15.26
C THR A 233 -2.90 -19.42 14.94
N TYR A 234 -2.21 -18.98 13.89
CA TYR A 234 -2.14 -17.58 13.44
C TYR A 234 -2.79 -17.40 12.07
N PRO A 235 -3.37 -16.24 11.80
CA PRO A 235 -3.52 -15.10 12.71
C PRO A 235 -4.55 -15.39 13.81
N ARG A 236 -4.36 -14.76 14.98
CA ARG A 236 -5.34 -14.79 16.07
C ARG A 236 -6.51 -13.84 15.74
N ALA A 237 -7.59 -13.89 16.53
CA ALA A 237 -8.66 -12.89 16.44
C ALA A 237 -8.11 -11.48 16.78
N PHE A 238 -8.57 -10.44 16.09
CA PHE A 238 -8.04 -9.07 16.23
C PHE A 238 -8.03 -8.57 17.67
N ALA A 239 -9.06 -8.88 18.45
CA ALA A 239 -9.12 -8.51 19.87
C ALA A 239 -7.95 -9.08 20.69
N GLN A 240 -7.47 -10.28 20.34
CA GLN A 240 -6.29 -10.90 21.00
C GLN A 240 -5.00 -10.25 20.50
N ILE A 241 -4.91 -9.96 19.21
CA ILE A 241 -3.75 -9.29 18.60
C ILE A 241 -3.57 -7.90 19.23
N SER A 242 -4.63 -7.11 19.26
CA SER A 242 -4.63 -5.74 19.80
C SER A 242 -4.32 -5.70 21.29
N LYS A 243 -4.88 -6.65 22.09
CA LYS A 243 -4.66 -6.68 23.54
C LYS A 243 -3.24 -7.16 23.91
N LYS A 244 -2.68 -8.06 23.12
CA LYS A 244 -1.37 -8.66 23.38
C LYS A 244 -0.66 -8.97 22.05
N PRO A 245 -0.07 -7.97 21.38
CA PRO A 245 0.75 -8.18 20.18
C PRO A 245 1.91 -9.16 20.47
N LEU A 246 2.35 -9.91 19.44
CA LEU A 246 3.42 -10.93 19.55
C LEU A 246 4.77 -10.33 19.97
#